data_7e763cfda6307b87459ef401e50ba45e
#
_entry.id   7e763cfda6307b87459ef401e50ba45e
#
_cell.length_a   1.000
_cell.length_b   1.000
_cell.length_c   1.000
_cell.angle_alpha   90.00
_cell.angle_beta   90.00
_cell.angle_gamma   90.00
#
_symmetry.space_group_name_H-M   'P 1'
#
loop_
_entity.id
_entity.type
_entity.pdbx_description
1 polymer ?
#
loop_
_entity_poly.entity_id
_entity_poly.type
_entity_poly.pdbx_seq_one_letter_code
_entity_poly.pdbx_strand_id
1 'polypeptide(L)'
;MTKRTIEIMDTTLRDGEQTSGVSFSISEKLTLSRLLLGELNVDRIEIASARVSVGELNAVKEITQWAKSEGLDRRVEILGFVDGGTSIDWMIETGAKVQNLLTKGSLNHLKHQLKKTPDQHFKDIEKNVLAAKKEGIDTNVYLEDWSNGMRNSKDYVNEYLSFVTTLPVKRVLLPDM
;
A
#
# COMPACT_ATOMS: atom_id res chain seq x y z
N MET A 1 20.43 13.74 20.16
CA MET A 1 19.70 12.48 19.85
C MET A 1 18.40 12.85 19.16
N THR A 2 18.22 12.47 17.90
CA THR A 2 16.97 12.67 17.18
C THR A 2 15.91 11.78 17.83
N LYS A 3 14.84 12.38 18.32
CA LYS A 3 13.69 11.66 18.89
C LYS A 3 13.09 10.78 17.80
N ARG A 4 13.15 9.46 17.95
CA ARG A 4 12.49 8.53 17.01
C ARG A 4 10.98 8.67 17.20
N THR A 5 10.27 8.99 16.15
CA THR A 5 8.80 9.02 16.14
C THR A 5 8.31 7.64 15.69
N ILE A 6 7.38 7.06 16.45
CA ILE A 6 6.67 5.83 16.06
C ILE A 6 5.36 6.27 15.43
N GLU A 7 5.06 5.78 14.23
CA GLU A 7 3.78 5.98 13.55
C GLU A 7 2.94 4.70 13.63
N ILE A 8 1.66 4.86 13.89
CA ILE A 8 0.68 3.76 13.92
C ILE A 8 -0.13 3.80 12.63
N MET A 9 -0.19 2.66 11.93
CA MET A 9 -1.07 2.46 10.77
C MET A 9 -2.17 1.46 11.14
N ASP A 10 -3.42 1.83 10.92
CA ASP A 10 -4.57 0.94 11.04
C ASP A 10 -4.94 0.36 9.66
N THR A 11 -5.21 -0.95 9.59
CA THR A 11 -5.58 -1.67 8.36
C THR A 11 -6.96 -2.34 8.46
N THR A 12 -7.77 -1.95 9.44
CA THR A 12 -9.10 -2.53 9.68
C THR A 12 -9.97 -2.51 8.42
N LEU A 13 -9.96 -1.39 7.69
CA LEU A 13 -10.82 -1.18 6.52
C LEU A 13 -10.34 -1.91 5.25
N ARG A 14 -9.11 -2.44 5.25
CA ARG A 14 -8.59 -3.25 4.14
C ARG A 14 -8.35 -4.69 4.59
N ASP A 15 -7.40 -4.92 5.49
CA ASP A 15 -7.02 -6.27 5.93
C ASP A 15 -8.08 -6.87 6.86
N GLY A 16 -8.61 -6.06 7.78
CA GLY A 16 -9.68 -6.48 8.66
C GLY A 16 -10.95 -6.91 7.92
N GLU A 17 -11.28 -6.26 6.80
CA GLU A 17 -12.44 -6.62 5.97
C GLU A 17 -12.24 -7.95 5.21
N GLN A 18 -11.00 -8.46 5.09
CA GLN A 18 -10.75 -9.78 4.53
C GLN A 18 -11.13 -10.93 5.47
N THR A 19 -11.49 -10.60 6.72
CA THR A 19 -11.98 -11.58 7.68
C THR A 19 -13.34 -12.12 7.25
N SER A 20 -13.52 -13.45 7.29
CA SER A 20 -14.79 -14.09 6.91
C SER A 20 -15.96 -13.52 7.72
N GLY A 21 -17.01 -13.09 7.04
CA GLY A 21 -18.22 -12.51 7.65
C GLY A 21 -18.12 -11.03 7.98
N VAL A 22 -17.01 -10.37 7.68
CA VAL A 22 -16.85 -8.91 7.81
C VAL A 22 -17.05 -8.25 6.45
N SER A 23 -17.90 -7.23 6.40
CA SER A 23 -18.10 -6.37 5.23
C SER A 23 -18.61 -5.03 5.70
N PHE A 24 -18.08 -3.95 5.15
CA PHE A 24 -18.48 -2.59 5.49
C PHE A 24 -19.20 -1.93 4.31
N SER A 25 -20.30 -1.25 4.60
CA SER A 25 -20.91 -0.32 3.66
C SER A 25 -20.02 0.92 3.47
N ILE A 26 -20.28 1.69 2.41
CA ILE A 26 -19.56 2.95 2.14
C ILE A 26 -19.64 3.90 3.34
N SER A 27 -20.83 4.06 3.93
CA SER A 27 -21.04 4.93 5.09
C SER A 27 -20.32 4.46 6.36
N GLU A 28 -20.21 3.15 6.57
CA GLU A 28 -19.44 2.58 7.68
C GLU A 28 -17.96 2.80 7.49
N LYS A 29 -17.42 2.56 6.27
CA LYS A 29 -16.01 2.85 5.97
C LYS A 29 -15.67 4.32 6.20
N LEU A 30 -16.50 5.24 5.73
CA LEU A 30 -16.31 6.68 5.97
C LEU A 30 -16.35 7.03 7.46
N THR A 31 -17.32 6.47 8.21
CA THR A 31 -17.45 6.71 9.65
C THR A 31 -16.22 6.18 10.41
N LEU A 32 -15.78 4.96 10.11
CA LEU A 32 -14.58 4.37 10.73
C LEU A 32 -13.32 5.17 10.37
N SER A 33 -13.19 5.64 9.13
CA SER A 33 -12.06 6.50 8.74
C SER A 33 -12.01 7.79 9.56
N ARG A 34 -13.17 8.41 9.83
CA ARG A 34 -13.29 9.61 10.67
C ARG A 34 -12.91 9.32 12.13
N LEU A 35 -13.38 8.21 12.69
CA LEU A 35 -13.03 7.80 14.05
C LEU A 35 -11.54 7.50 14.18
N LEU A 36 -10.97 6.75 13.25
CA LEU A 36 -9.55 6.37 13.28
C LEU A 36 -8.62 7.60 13.16
N LEU A 37 -8.85 8.45 12.16
CA LEU A 37 -7.99 9.61 11.92
C LEU A 37 -8.31 10.81 12.80
N GLY A 38 -9.59 11.05 13.14
CA GLY A 38 -10.05 12.20 13.89
C GLY A 38 -10.04 11.98 15.41
N GLU A 39 -10.67 10.89 15.89
CA GLU A 39 -10.86 10.65 17.32
C GLU A 39 -9.67 9.90 17.94
N LEU A 40 -9.30 8.74 17.35
CA LEU A 40 -8.15 7.95 17.81
C LEU A 40 -6.81 8.56 17.40
N ASN A 41 -6.83 9.39 16.35
CA ASN A 41 -5.66 10.06 15.81
C ASN A 41 -4.50 9.10 15.49
N VAL A 42 -4.82 7.93 14.89
CA VAL A 42 -3.78 7.07 14.31
C VAL A 42 -3.10 7.80 13.17
N ASP A 43 -1.80 7.57 12.94
CA ASP A 43 -1.04 8.35 11.97
C ASP A 43 -1.48 8.09 10.53
N ARG A 44 -1.89 6.86 10.20
CA ARG A 44 -2.26 6.43 8.85
C ARG A 44 -3.32 5.33 8.89
N ILE A 45 -4.12 5.24 7.83
CA ILE A 45 -5.09 4.15 7.62
C ILE A 45 -4.95 3.58 6.22
N GLU A 46 -5.03 2.25 6.08
CA GLU A 46 -5.17 1.58 4.79
C GLU A 46 -6.63 1.16 4.61
N ILE A 47 -7.29 1.69 3.58
CA ILE A 47 -8.76 1.65 3.50
C ILE A 47 -9.31 0.69 2.46
N ALA A 48 -8.52 0.30 1.47
CA ALA A 48 -8.97 -0.57 0.37
C ALA A 48 -7.80 -1.16 -0.40
N SER A 49 -8.09 -2.18 -1.21
CA SER A 49 -7.23 -2.62 -2.31
C SER A 49 -7.73 -2.02 -3.63
N ALA A 50 -6.82 -1.56 -4.48
CA ALA A 50 -7.17 -1.04 -5.79
C ALA A 50 -7.85 -2.13 -6.65
N ARG A 51 -8.84 -1.74 -7.47
CA ARG A 51 -9.46 -2.58 -8.50
C ARG A 51 -10.32 -3.75 -7.98
N VAL A 52 -10.75 -3.76 -6.74
CA VAL A 52 -11.55 -4.87 -6.20
C VAL A 52 -12.99 -4.81 -6.71
N SER A 53 -13.66 -3.67 -6.56
CA SER A 53 -15.06 -3.52 -6.98
C SER A 53 -15.45 -2.05 -7.20
N VAL A 54 -16.63 -1.84 -7.81
CA VAL A 54 -17.23 -0.51 -7.93
C VAL A 54 -17.62 0.05 -6.55
N GLY A 55 -18.03 -0.80 -5.63
CA GLY A 55 -18.33 -0.41 -4.24
C GLY A 55 -17.11 0.16 -3.55
N GLU A 56 -15.96 -0.51 -3.67
CA GLU A 56 -14.67 -0.02 -3.15
C GLU A 56 -14.26 1.31 -3.80
N LEU A 57 -14.40 1.44 -5.11
CA LEU A 57 -14.11 2.68 -5.82
C LEU A 57 -14.89 3.85 -5.23
N ASN A 58 -16.21 3.67 -5.01
CA ASN A 58 -17.08 4.71 -4.46
C ASN A 58 -16.73 5.02 -2.99
N ALA A 59 -16.47 4.00 -2.16
CA ALA A 59 -16.05 4.19 -0.78
C ALA A 59 -14.77 5.01 -0.70
N VAL A 60 -13.78 4.66 -1.52
CA VAL A 60 -12.49 5.38 -1.54
C VAL A 60 -12.67 6.82 -2.03
N LYS A 61 -13.51 7.09 -3.04
CA LYS A 61 -13.83 8.46 -3.48
C LYS A 61 -14.40 9.31 -2.34
N GLU A 62 -15.34 8.79 -1.59
CA GLU A 62 -15.93 9.53 -0.45
C GLU A 62 -14.90 9.78 0.66
N ILE A 63 -14.11 8.76 1.02
CA ILE A 63 -13.09 8.88 2.07
C ILE A 63 -12.00 9.86 1.66
N THR A 64 -11.48 9.77 0.43
CA THR A 64 -10.42 10.67 -0.06
C THR A 64 -10.89 12.11 -0.20
N GLN A 65 -12.16 12.31 -0.62
CA GLN A 65 -12.75 13.64 -0.68
C GLN A 65 -12.88 14.27 0.72
N TRP A 66 -13.38 13.51 1.69
CA TRP A 66 -13.42 13.96 3.09
C TRP A 66 -12.03 14.21 3.64
N ALA A 67 -11.11 13.26 3.51
CA ALA A 67 -9.75 13.40 4.01
C ALA A 67 -9.03 14.63 3.44
N LYS A 68 -9.27 14.93 2.15
CA LYS A 68 -8.75 16.14 1.51
C LYS A 68 -9.32 17.42 2.14
N SER A 69 -10.62 17.47 2.48
CA SER A 69 -11.22 18.65 3.13
C SER A 69 -10.64 18.89 4.53
N GLU A 70 -10.18 17.85 5.20
CA GLU A 70 -9.56 17.91 6.53
C GLU A 70 -8.01 18.05 6.48
N GLY A 71 -7.39 18.05 5.28
CA GLY A 71 -5.94 18.05 5.13
C GLY A 71 -5.26 16.74 5.54
N LEU A 72 -6.00 15.62 5.49
CA LEU A 72 -5.57 14.28 5.92
C LEU A 72 -5.34 13.32 4.72
N ASP A 73 -5.40 13.80 3.49
CA ASP A 73 -5.34 12.99 2.26
C ASP A 73 -4.09 12.11 2.15
N ARG A 74 -2.97 12.54 2.75
CA ARG A 74 -1.72 11.75 2.80
C ARG A 74 -1.62 10.78 3.98
N ARG A 75 -2.66 10.71 4.81
CA ARG A 75 -2.80 9.71 5.88
C ARG A 75 -3.73 8.55 5.47
N VAL A 76 -4.34 8.65 4.28
CA VAL A 76 -5.19 7.61 3.68
C VAL A 76 -4.40 6.88 2.60
N GLU A 77 -4.20 5.59 2.78
CA GLU A 77 -3.36 4.74 1.96
C GLU A 77 -4.18 3.64 1.26
N ILE A 78 -3.77 3.25 0.06
CA ILE A 78 -4.42 2.23 -0.76
C ILE A 78 -3.41 1.15 -1.12
N LEU A 79 -3.80 -0.12 -0.96
CA LEU A 79 -3.00 -1.23 -1.47
C LEU A 79 -3.06 -1.25 -3.00
N GLY A 80 -1.93 -1.05 -3.63
CA GLY A 80 -1.75 -1.08 -5.09
C GLY A 80 -0.94 -2.29 -5.55
N PHE A 81 -0.97 -2.56 -6.85
CA PHE A 81 -0.30 -3.71 -7.45
C PHE A 81 0.68 -3.29 -8.55
N VAL A 82 1.68 -4.15 -8.80
CA VAL A 82 2.60 -4.01 -9.93
C VAL A 82 1.92 -4.57 -11.19
N ASP A 83 0.98 -3.80 -11.76
CA ASP A 83 0.02 -4.23 -12.78
C ASP A 83 0.02 -3.39 -14.06
N GLY A 84 1.16 -2.79 -14.36
CA GLY A 84 1.33 -1.99 -15.58
C GLY A 84 0.71 -0.59 -15.52
N GLY A 85 0.26 -0.14 -14.34
CA GLY A 85 -0.27 1.21 -14.12
C GLY A 85 -1.76 1.26 -13.82
N THR A 86 -2.48 0.15 -13.95
CA THR A 86 -3.94 0.12 -13.76
C THR A 86 -4.34 0.50 -12.32
N SER A 87 -3.56 0.10 -11.31
CA SER A 87 -3.77 0.55 -9.93
C SER A 87 -3.54 2.06 -9.79
N ILE A 88 -2.59 2.64 -10.52
CA ILE A 88 -2.32 4.09 -10.51
C ILE A 88 -3.50 4.85 -11.13
N ASP A 89 -4.01 4.39 -12.29
CA ASP A 89 -5.18 5.00 -12.93
C ASP A 89 -6.39 4.99 -12.00
N TRP A 90 -6.61 3.88 -11.30
CA TRP A 90 -7.66 3.74 -10.30
C TRP A 90 -7.48 4.73 -9.12
N MET A 91 -6.25 4.93 -8.67
CA MET A 91 -5.94 5.89 -7.61
C MET A 91 -6.13 7.34 -8.06
N ILE A 92 -5.78 7.66 -9.31
CA ILE A 92 -6.06 8.98 -9.90
C ILE A 92 -7.57 9.25 -9.90
N GLU A 93 -8.36 8.28 -10.36
CA GLU A 93 -9.83 8.37 -10.39
C GLU A 93 -10.44 8.58 -9.01
N THR A 94 -9.90 7.94 -7.98
CA THR A 94 -10.38 8.06 -6.58
C THR A 94 -9.82 9.26 -5.83
N GLY A 95 -8.82 9.95 -6.37
CA GLY A 95 -8.14 11.07 -5.71
C GLY A 95 -7.16 10.65 -4.62
N ALA A 96 -6.86 9.35 -4.48
CA ALA A 96 -5.89 8.83 -3.50
C ALA A 96 -4.48 9.38 -3.75
N LYS A 97 -3.71 9.60 -2.68
CA LYS A 97 -2.39 10.24 -2.72
C LYS A 97 -1.25 9.35 -2.21
N VAL A 98 -1.55 8.20 -1.65
CA VAL A 98 -0.53 7.27 -1.13
C VAL A 98 -0.88 5.85 -1.53
N GLN A 99 0.05 5.17 -2.22
CA GLN A 99 -0.05 3.73 -2.48
C GLN A 99 0.86 2.93 -1.56
N ASN A 100 0.37 1.78 -1.12
CA ASN A 100 1.14 0.69 -0.56
C ASN A 100 1.31 -0.36 -1.67
N LEU A 101 2.43 -0.31 -2.38
CA LEU A 101 2.68 -1.18 -3.52
C LEU A 101 3.03 -2.59 -3.05
N LEU A 102 2.18 -3.57 -3.37
CA LEU A 102 2.43 -4.96 -3.03
C LEU A 102 3.52 -5.56 -3.92
N THR A 103 4.62 -5.95 -3.31
CA THR A 103 5.76 -6.58 -3.99
C THR A 103 6.16 -7.88 -3.29
N LYS A 104 7.07 -8.67 -3.86
CA LYS A 104 7.44 -9.97 -3.31
C LYS A 104 8.78 -9.91 -2.58
N GLY A 105 8.75 -10.22 -1.29
CA GLY A 105 9.90 -10.26 -0.38
C GLY A 105 10.64 -11.60 -0.36
N SER A 106 10.20 -12.62 -1.12
CA SER A 106 10.90 -13.90 -1.22
C SER A 106 11.03 -14.39 -2.67
N LEU A 107 12.12 -15.12 -2.95
CA LEU A 107 12.29 -15.79 -4.25
C LEU A 107 11.22 -16.85 -4.49
N ASN A 108 10.68 -17.47 -3.44
CA ASN A 108 9.62 -18.45 -3.57
C ASN A 108 8.36 -17.81 -4.18
N HIS A 109 7.86 -16.73 -3.59
CA HIS A 109 6.70 -16.00 -4.13
C HIS A 109 6.99 -15.41 -5.50
N LEU A 110 8.20 -14.86 -5.71
CA LEU A 110 8.58 -14.31 -7.00
C LEU A 110 8.51 -15.37 -8.13
N LYS A 111 9.08 -16.54 -7.91
CA LYS A 111 9.13 -17.63 -8.90
C LYS A 111 7.76 -18.30 -9.11
N HIS A 112 7.04 -18.60 -8.04
CA HIS A 112 5.85 -19.45 -8.11
C HIS A 112 4.56 -18.66 -8.29
N GLN A 113 4.46 -17.45 -7.76
CA GLN A 113 3.26 -16.60 -7.93
C GLN A 113 3.39 -15.66 -9.14
N LEU A 114 4.50 -14.92 -9.26
CA LEU A 114 4.68 -13.96 -10.36
C LEU A 114 5.35 -14.57 -11.59
N LYS A 115 6.08 -15.69 -11.46
CA LYS A 115 6.85 -16.33 -12.54
C LYS A 115 7.84 -15.36 -13.19
N LYS A 116 8.51 -14.54 -12.39
CA LYS A 116 9.46 -13.51 -12.81
C LYS A 116 10.86 -13.76 -12.23
N THR A 117 11.87 -13.20 -12.89
CA THR A 117 13.20 -13.05 -12.32
C THR A 117 13.28 -11.80 -11.42
N PRO A 118 14.28 -11.68 -10.51
CA PRO A 118 14.51 -10.47 -9.74
C PRO A 118 14.61 -9.21 -10.61
N ASP A 119 15.40 -9.23 -11.68
CA ASP A 119 15.58 -8.09 -12.60
C ASP A 119 14.27 -7.63 -13.23
N GLN A 120 13.43 -8.59 -13.66
CA GLN A 120 12.11 -8.26 -14.22
C GLN A 120 11.21 -7.63 -13.17
N HIS A 121 11.22 -8.14 -11.95
CA HIS A 121 10.42 -7.61 -10.85
C HIS A 121 10.88 -6.20 -10.45
N PHE A 122 12.17 -5.98 -10.32
CA PHE A 122 12.74 -4.66 -9.99
C PHE A 122 12.40 -3.62 -11.05
N LYS A 123 12.54 -3.98 -12.33
CA LYS A 123 12.17 -3.09 -13.44
C LYS A 123 10.69 -2.71 -13.44
N ASP A 124 9.81 -3.66 -13.13
CA ASP A 124 8.37 -3.40 -13.06
C ASP A 124 8.01 -2.51 -11.85
N ILE A 125 8.66 -2.71 -10.71
CA ILE A 125 8.53 -1.87 -9.52
C ILE A 125 9.00 -0.45 -9.81
N GLU A 126 10.19 -0.28 -10.39
CA GLU A 126 10.74 1.02 -10.76
C GLU A 126 9.77 1.79 -11.66
N LYS A 127 9.27 1.14 -12.71
CA LYS A 127 8.30 1.73 -13.62
C LYS A 127 7.04 2.20 -12.90
N ASN A 128 6.50 1.37 -11.98
CA ASN A 128 5.31 1.73 -11.21
C ASN A 128 5.59 2.91 -10.26
N VAL A 129 6.68 2.86 -9.49
CA VAL A 129 7.04 3.92 -8.54
C VAL A 129 7.26 5.26 -9.22
N LEU A 130 7.95 5.27 -10.38
CA LEU A 130 8.18 6.49 -11.15
C LEU A 130 6.90 7.03 -11.78
N ALA A 131 6.00 6.16 -12.24
CA ALA A 131 4.69 6.55 -12.76
C ALA A 131 3.83 7.17 -11.63
N ALA A 132 3.76 6.55 -10.45
CA ALA A 132 3.04 7.09 -9.31
C ALA A 132 3.58 8.46 -8.89
N LYS A 133 4.91 8.61 -8.83
CA LYS A 133 5.55 9.90 -8.51
C LYS A 133 5.16 11.00 -9.50
N LYS A 134 5.08 10.69 -10.80
CA LYS A 134 4.67 11.64 -11.84
C LYS A 134 3.26 12.18 -11.60
N GLU A 135 2.36 11.35 -11.08
CA GLU A 135 0.98 11.71 -10.74
C GLU A 135 0.82 12.29 -9.32
N GLY A 136 1.94 12.54 -8.62
CA GLY A 136 1.94 13.10 -7.27
C GLY A 136 1.45 12.12 -6.20
N ILE A 137 1.51 10.81 -6.47
CA ILE A 137 1.18 9.73 -5.55
C ILE A 137 2.47 9.27 -4.86
N ASP A 138 2.49 9.34 -3.54
CA ASP A 138 3.58 8.79 -2.72
C ASP A 138 3.50 7.26 -2.71
N THR A 139 4.65 6.59 -2.69
CA THR A 139 4.73 5.14 -2.69
C THR A 139 5.41 4.62 -1.43
N ASN A 140 4.74 3.71 -0.74
CA ASN A 140 5.34 2.75 0.19
C ASN A 140 5.44 1.39 -0.53
N VAL A 141 6.32 0.49 -0.08
CA VAL A 141 6.40 -0.87 -0.62
C VAL A 141 6.19 -1.92 0.47
N TYR A 142 5.36 -2.91 0.19
CA TYR A 142 5.24 -4.14 0.98
C TYR A 142 6.17 -5.20 0.43
N LEU A 143 7.00 -5.80 1.29
CA LEU A 143 7.77 -7.01 0.99
C LEU A 143 7.00 -8.23 1.49
N GLU A 144 6.00 -8.66 0.73
CA GLU A 144 5.20 -9.83 1.08
C GLU A 144 6.08 -11.09 1.19
N ASP A 145 5.88 -11.88 2.25
CA ASP A 145 6.66 -13.10 2.56
C ASP A 145 8.14 -12.82 2.92
N TRP A 146 8.44 -11.63 3.46
CA TRP A 146 9.82 -11.22 3.73
C TRP A 146 10.50 -12.10 4.79
N SER A 147 9.78 -12.60 5.80
CA SER A 147 10.34 -13.49 6.83
C SER A 147 10.88 -14.79 6.23
N ASN A 148 10.13 -15.42 5.32
CA ASN A 148 10.62 -16.57 4.56
C ASN A 148 11.71 -16.17 3.57
N GLY A 149 11.62 -14.98 2.98
CA GLY A 149 12.67 -14.41 2.16
C GLY A 149 14.00 -14.32 2.92
N MET A 150 14.00 -13.76 4.12
CA MET A 150 15.18 -13.66 4.98
C MET A 150 15.74 -15.02 5.42
N ARG A 151 14.88 -16.03 5.60
CA ARG A 151 15.30 -17.39 5.96
C ARG A 151 15.90 -18.16 4.77
N ASN A 152 15.30 -18.03 3.58
CA ASN A 152 15.56 -18.93 2.46
C ASN A 152 16.17 -18.26 1.22
N SER A 153 16.17 -16.93 1.16
CA SER A 153 16.66 -16.14 0.01
C SER A 153 17.17 -14.76 0.46
N LYS A 154 17.98 -14.74 1.51
CA LYS A 154 18.47 -13.50 2.15
C LYS A 154 19.17 -12.56 1.16
N ASP A 155 19.95 -13.10 0.24
CA ASP A 155 20.67 -12.29 -0.75
C ASP A 155 19.70 -11.52 -1.65
N TYR A 156 18.61 -12.16 -2.09
CA TYR A 156 17.54 -11.49 -2.82
C TYR A 156 16.88 -10.35 -2.01
N VAL A 157 16.59 -10.58 -0.73
CA VAL A 157 16.00 -9.54 0.12
C VAL A 157 16.96 -8.36 0.27
N ASN A 158 18.24 -8.61 0.48
CA ASN A 158 19.26 -7.55 0.59
C ASN A 158 19.42 -6.78 -0.72
N GLU A 159 19.43 -7.47 -1.86
CA GLU A 159 19.44 -6.86 -3.19
C GLU A 159 18.20 -5.99 -3.41
N TYR A 160 17.01 -6.52 -3.08
CA TYR A 160 15.75 -5.78 -3.14
C TYR A 160 15.81 -4.50 -2.30
N LEU A 161 16.24 -4.59 -1.04
CA LEU A 161 16.32 -3.42 -0.15
C LEU A 161 17.31 -2.38 -0.69
N SER A 162 18.46 -2.82 -1.21
CA SER A 162 19.42 -1.93 -1.86
C SER A 162 18.83 -1.23 -3.07
N PHE A 163 18.10 -1.96 -3.91
CA PHE A 163 17.38 -1.40 -5.06
C PHE A 163 16.34 -0.36 -4.63
N VAL A 164 15.49 -0.66 -3.65
CA VAL A 164 14.42 0.23 -3.20
C VAL A 164 14.97 1.56 -2.67
N THR A 165 16.16 1.57 -2.06
CA THR A 165 16.78 2.82 -1.60
C THR A 165 17.15 3.78 -2.73
N THR A 166 17.21 3.30 -3.97
CA THR A 166 17.48 4.15 -5.16
C THR A 166 16.21 4.83 -5.69
N LEU A 167 15.04 4.42 -5.22
CA LEU A 167 13.74 4.88 -5.68
C LEU A 167 13.11 5.91 -4.71
N PRO A 168 12.18 6.75 -5.19
CA PRO A 168 11.45 7.70 -4.35
C PRO A 168 10.36 7.01 -3.51
N VAL A 169 10.74 5.99 -2.76
CA VAL A 169 9.88 5.25 -1.84
C VAL A 169 9.92 5.90 -0.46
N LYS A 170 8.78 6.06 0.19
CA LYS A 170 8.66 6.70 1.51
C LYS A 170 8.90 5.72 2.65
N ARG A 171 8.38 4.50 2.54
CA ARG A 171 8.44 3.47 3.58
C ARG A 171 8.61 2.08 2.96
N VAL A 172 9.26 1.21 3.72
CA VAL A 172 9.30 -0.23 3.46
C VAL A 172 8.52 -0.91 4.57
N LEU A 173 7.52 -1.69 4.18
CA LEU A 173 6.62 -2.42 5.07
C LEU A 173 6.96 -3.90 4.99
N LEU A 174 7.10 -4.54 6.14
CA LEU A 174 7.57 -5.93 6.27
C LEU A 174 6.43 -6.79 6.87
N PRO A 175 5.42 -7.18 6.07
CA PRO A 175 4.33 -8.02 6.57
C PRO A 175 4.86 -9.40 6.91
N ASP A 176 4.55 -9.86 8.12
CA ASP A 176 4.84 -11.20 8.58
C ASP A 176 3.56 -12.05 8.44
N MET A 177 3.64 -13.12 7.64
CA MET A 177 2.50 -14.01 7.34
C MET A 177 2.80 -15.43 7.78
#